data_1299d4a36dbcd85b79bc0bad457694ba
#
_entry.id   1299d4a36dbcd85b79bc0bad457694ba
#
_cell.length_a   1.000
_cell.length_b   1.000
_cell.length_c   1.000
_cell.angle_alpha   90.00
_cell.angle_beta   90.00
_cell.angle_gamma   90.00
#
_symmetry.space_group_name_H-M   'P 1'
#
loop_
_entity.id
_entity.type
_entity.pdbx_description
1 polymer ?
#
loop_
_entity_poly.entity_id
_entity_poly.type
_entity_poly.pdbx_seq_one_letter_code
_entity_poly.pdbx_strand_id
1 'polypeptide(L)'
;MKNLLVSVLAVAVSAFGFADEPQAAADAPAIAAPARNGARARAQRQMRAVRQGRRAMPPGAPIARGKPFGKLSDGQEAKIWRLTGRGGLILEVTDYGGRLVRAYAPDKFGNLADVTLGWNTPQEYEKYGFSMGTLIGRYGNRIADGRFTLDGTEYRLPINEKKAARNCNLHGGPEGWDTKIWQAKYLRGPVPGIEFTYVSKDGEMGFPGTVTAKVTYRVLPDNVWRVEYEAVTDKPTVINLTHHSYWNLAGEASGDVLDQELQIFADRYTKTNAGLIPTEDADVKGTGFDFTALRAIGAKADLMKADASLQPMDNWYDHNFVLRGKNGEMKQAVLMRDPVSGRRMEIWTTEPCMQMYGAQNMTAELPAKAPGRRLCRFAGVALETQHYPDSPNRPDFPSVTLRPGETFRSVTEYRFGVDK
;
A
#
# COMPACT_ATOMS: atom_id res chain seq x y z
N MET A 1 59.75 33.01 -3.33
CA MET A 1 59.04 33.74 -4.41
C MET A 1 58.28 32.70 -5.25
N LYS A 2 57.02 32.99 -5.51
CA LYS A 2 55.97 32.27 -6.23
C LYS A 2 55.11 31.32 -5.40
N ASN A 3 53.98 31.90 -4.92
CA ASN A 3 52.83 31.27 -4.41
C ASN A 3 52.12 30.42 -5.48
N LEU A 4 51.75 29.19 -5.16
CA LEU A 4 50.82 28.40 -5.97
C LEU A 4 49.51 28.27 -5.16
N LEU A 5 48.50 29.03 -5.58
CA LEU A 5 47.13 28.87 -5.11
C LEU A 5 46.56 27.57 -5.67
N VAL A 6 46.19 26.63 -4.81
CA VAL A 6 45.38 25.49 -5.18
C VAL A 6 43.93 25.89 -4.92
N SER A 7 43.17 26.09 -5.98
CA SER A 7 41.72 26.28 -5.93
C SER A 7 41.06 24.95 -5.64
N VAL A 8 40.46 24.81 -4.43
CA VAL A 8 39.59 23.71 -4.10
C VAL A 8 38.21 24.02 -4.69
N LEU A 9 37.85 23.29 -5.73
CA LEU A 9 36.49 23.30 -6.28
C LEU A 9 35.58 22.55 -5.32
N ALA A 10 34.79 23.26 -4.54
CA ALA A 10 33.73 22.68 -3.73
C ALA A 10 32.58 22.28 -4.68
N VAL A 11 32.42 21.00 -4.89
CA VAL A 11 31.22 20.44 -5.52
C VAL A 11 30.08 20.56 -4.51
N ALA A 12 29.19 21.50 -4.74
CA ALA A 12 27.95 21.59 -3.98
C ALA A 12 27.08 20.40 -4.34
N VAL A 13 27.04 19.41 -3.46
CA VAL A 13 26.00 18.39 -3.46
C VAL A 13 24.71 19.11 -3.07
N SER A 14 23.87 19.40 -4.04
CA SER A 14 22.50 19.85 -3.78
C SER A 14 21.75 18.68 -3.12
N ALA A 15 21.62 18.78 -1.79
CA ALA A 15 20.66 17.96 -1.08
C ALA A 15 19.27 18.32 -1.62
N PHE A 16 18.69 17.45 -2.43
CA PHE A 16 17.26 17.47 -2.69
C PHE A 16 16.58 17.14 -1.34
N GLY A 17 16.21 18.20 -0.63
CA GLY A 17 15.27 18.08 0.47
C GLY A 17 13.99 17.51 -0.09
N PHE A 18 13.55 16.37 0.46
CA PHE A 18 12.18 15.92 0.29
C PHE A 18 11.29 17.10 0.68
N ALA A 19 10.39 17.48 -0.22
CA ALA A 19 9.40 18.50 0.06
C ALA A 19 8.73 18.12 1.38
N ASP A 20 8.83 18.99 2.38
CA ASP A 20 8.01 18.92 3.58
C ASP A 20 6.59 18.67 3.13
N GLU A 21 5.95 17.61 3.65
CA GLU A 21 4.50 17.50 3.54
C GLU A 21 3.93 18.84 3.97
N PRO A 22 3.05 19.48 3.19
CA PRO A 22 2.51 20.77 3.58
C PRO A 22 1.94 20.62 4.98
N GLN A 23 2.42 21.44 5.93
CA GLN A 23 1.84 21.54 7.27
C GLN A 23 0.35 21.69 7.10
N ALA A 24 -0.41 20.66 7.48
CA ALA A 24 -1.85 20.73 7.48
C ALA A 24 -2.23 21.92 8.34
N ALA A 25 -2.85 22.91 7.74
CA ALA A 25 -3.35 24.08 8.43
C ALA A 25 -4.16 23.62 9.65
N ALA A 26 -3.79 24.10 10.80
CA ALA A 26 -4.56 23.97 12.02
C ALA A 26 -5.87 24.72 11.80
N ASP A 27 -6.89 24.04 11.28
CA ASP A 27 -8.32 24.41 11.27
C ASP A 27 -9.07 23.57 10.23
N ALA A 28 -8.93 22.23 10.33
CA ALA A 28 -9.87 21.35 9.64
C ALA A 28 -11.17 21.35 10.44
N PRO A 29 -12.33 21.68 9.83
CA PRO A 29 -13.60 21.68 10.55
C PRO A 29 -13.86 20.30 11.13
N ALA A 30 -14.22 20.24 12.41
CA ALA A 30 -14.59 19.03 13.12
C ALA A 30 -15.57 18.20 12.25
N ILE A 31 -15.24 16.92 12.08
CA ILE A 31 -16.11 15.96 11.36
C ILE A 31 -17.39 15.85 12.18
N ALA A 32 -18.47 16.51 11.74
CA ALA A 32 -19.80 16.25 12.28
C ALA A 32 -20.17 14.81 11.91
N ALA A 33 -20.71 14.05 12.88
CA ALA A 33 -21.28 12.76 12.60
C ALA A 33 -22.29 12.89 11.44
N PRO A 34 -22.28 12.01 10.43
CA PRO A 34 -23.18 12.12 9.31
C PRO A 34 -24.62 11.99 9.81
N ALA A 35 -25.37 13.07 9.73
CA ALA A 35 -26.80 13.01 9.96
C ALA A 35 -27.41 11.98 8.98
N ARG A 36 -28.39 11.17 9.42
CA ARG A 36 -29.06 10.13 8.60
C ARG A 36 -29.53 10.63 7.23
N ASN A 37 -29.75 11.93 7.09
CA ASN A 37 -30.06 12.58 5.80
C ASN A 37 -28.84 12.73 4.87
N GLY A 38 -27.60 12.76 5.40
CA GLY A 38 -26.38 12.81 4.62
C GLY A 38 -26.08 11.50 3.91
N ALA A 39 -26.30 10.35 4.58
CA ALA A 39 -26.07 9.03 3.99
C ALA A 39 -27.00 8.76 2.80
N ARG A 40 -28.29 9.14 2.91
CA ARG A 40 -29.25 9.03 1.78
C ARG A 40 -28.87 9.93 0.60
N ALA A 41 -28.43 11.15 0.86
CA ALA A 41 -27.98 12.08 -0.19
C ALA A 41 -26.66 11.61 -0.84
N ARG A 42 -25.74 11.02 -0.06
CA ARG A 42 -24.51 10.39 -0.58
C ARG A 42 -24.83 9.17 -1.43
N ALA A 43 -25.66 8.24 -0.93
CA ALA A 43 -26.11 7.07 -1.70
C ALA A 43 -26.79 7.48 -3.02
N GLN A 44 -27.59 8.55 -3.03
CA GLN A 44 -28.19 9.08 -4.25
C GLN A 44 -27.16 9.71 -5.20
N ARG A 45 -26.14 10.42 -4.68
CA ARG A 45 -25.04 10.96 -5.51
C ARG A 45 -24.18 9.83 -6.06
N GLN A 46 -23.87 8.80 -5.26
CA GLN A 46 -23.16 7.61 -5.70
C GLN A 46 -23.97 6.83 -6.76
N MET A 47 -25.28 6.61 -6.54
CA MET A 47 -26.15 6.00 -7.54
C MET A 47 -26.25 6.84 -8.85
N ARG A 48 -26.24 8.17 -8.75
CA ARG A 48 -26.14 9.02 -9.93
C ARG A 48 -24.77 8.88 -10.62
N ALA A 49 -23.68 8.85 -9.87
CA ALA A 49 -22.32 8.64 -10.41
C ALA A 49 -22.20 7.25 -11.07
N VAL A 50 -22.75 6.21 -10.45
CA VAL A 50 -22.81 4.84 -11.01
C VAL A 50 -23.71 4.79 -12.25
N ARG A 51 -24.86 5.46 -12.25
CA ARG A 51 -25.76 5.54 -13.43
C ARG A 51 -25.25 6.47 -14.52
N GLN A 52 -24.49 7.51 -14.18
CA GLN A 52 -23.85 8.42 -15.13
C GLN A 52 -22.42 8.00 -15.45
N GLY A 53 -21.92 6.91 -14.86
CA GLY A 53 -20.67 6.29 -15.24
C GLY A 53 -20.71 6.08 -16.76
N ARG A 54 -20.16 7.05 -17.49
CA ARG A 54 -19.85 6.87 -18.90
C ARG A 54 -19.15 5.54 -18.94
N ARG A 55 -19.69 4.58 -19.73
CA ARG A 55 -19.03 3.33 -20.05
C ARG A 55 -17.55 3.66 -20.22
N ALA A 56 -16.74 3.43 -19.16
CA ALA A 56 -15.32 3.39 -19.35
C ALA A 56 -15.17 2.34 -20.46
N MET A 57 -14.69 2.77 -21.61
CA MET A 57 -14.48 1.84 -22.71
C MET A 57 -13.73 0.65 -22.11
N PRO A 58 -14.19 -0.59 -22.32
CA PRO A 58 -13.51 -1.73 -21.75
C PRO A 58 -12.04 -1.60 -22.15
N PRO A 59 -11.11 -1.67 -21.21
CA PRO A 59 -9.70 -1.60 -21.54
C PRO A 59 -9.44 -2.63 -22.64
N GLY A 60 -8.78 -2.24 -23.72
CA GLY A 60 -8.53 -3.09 -24.87
C GLY A 60 -7.77 -4.39 -24.53
N ALA A 61 -7.33 -5.11 -25.55
CA ALA A 61 -6.59 -6.37 -25.44
C ALA A 61 -5.39 -6.33 -24.45
N PRO A 62 -4.95 -7.49 -23.94
CA PRO A 62 -3.77 -7.58 -23.09
C PRO A 62 -2.54 -6.90 -23.70
N ILE A 63 -1.78 -6.16 -22.88
CA ILE A 63 -0.51 -5.54 -23.28
C ILE A 63 0.61 -6.47 -22.83
N ALA A 64 0.97 -7.44 -23.67
CA ALA A 64 2.00 -8.44 -23.39
C ALA A 64 3.45 -7.92 -23.61
N ARG A 65 3.61 -6.86 -24.40
CA ARG A 65 4.88 -6.12 -24.54
C ARG A 65 4.69 -4.80 -23.84
N GLY A 66 5.48 -4.49 -22.81
CA GLY A 66 5.36 -3.24 -22.08
C GLY A 66 5.28 -2.03 -23.01
N LYS A 67 4.32 -1.16 -22.78
CA LYS A 67 4.21 0.13 -23.46
C LYS A 67 4.89 1.21 -22.62
N PRO A 68 5.36 2.31 -23.21
CA PRO A 68 5.85 3.45 -22.44
C PRO A 68 4.78 3.91 -21.44
N PHE A 69 5.14 4.01 -20.16
CA PHE A 69 4.32 4.64 -19.13
C PHE A 69 4.71 6.10 -18.93
N GLY A 70 5.99 6.40 -19.10
CA GLY A 70 6.60 7.72 -19.01
C GLY A 70 8.06 7.62 -18.59
N LYS A 71 8.67 8.77 -18.28
CA LYS A 71 10.04 8.86 -17.77
C LYS A 71 10.03 9.35 -16.34
N LEU A 72 10.93 8.84 -15.53
CA LEU A 72 11.25 9.35 -14.21
C LEU A 72 12.05 10.65 -14.32
N SER A 73 12.21 11.38 -13.22
CA SER A 73 12.98 12.62 -13.14
C SER A 73 14.46 12.42 -13.49
N ASP A 74 15.02 11.23 -13.24
CA ASP A 74 16.39 10.84 -13.62
C ASP A 74 16.55 10.37 -15.08
N GLY A 75 15.44 10.37 -15.84
CA GLY A 75 15.42 10.00 -17.26
C GLY A 75 15.19 8.53 -17.55
N GLN A 76 15.11 7.65 -16.52
CA GLN A 76 14.76 6.25 -16.71
C GLN A 76 13.34 6.12 -17.29
N GLU A 77 13.14 5.14 -18.19
CA GLU A 77 11.84 4.89 -18.82
C GLU A 77 11.08 3.80 -18.06
N ALA A 78 9.89 4.14 -17.58
CA ALA A 78 8.94 3.18 -17.03
C ALA A 78 8.03 2.62 -18.12
N LYS A 79 7.62 1.36 -17.96
CA LYS A 79 6.69 0.66 -18.86
C LYS A 79 5.47 0.20 -18.11
N ILE A 80 4.36 0.03 -18.84
CA ILE A 80 3.09 -0.45 -18.30
C ILE A 80 2.60 -1.67 -19.08
N TRP A 81 2.05 -2.64 -18.37
CA TRP A 81 1.43 -3.85 -18.90
C TRP A 81 -0.03 -3.93 -18.48
N ARG A 82 -0.80 -4.69 -19.26
CA ARG A 82 -2.20 -5.00 -18.93
C ARG A 82 -2.39 -6.50 -18.89
N LEU A 83 -2.89 -6.97 -17.75
CA LEU A 83 -3.33 -8.34 -17.53
C LEU A 83 -4.85 -8.36 -17.55
N THR A 84 -5.45 -9.23 -18.38
CA THR A 84 -6.91 -9.35 -18.53
C THR A 84 -7.35 -10.74 -18.15
N GLY A 85 -8.16 -10.85 -17.12
CA GLY A 85 -8.78 -12.08 -16.66
C GLY A 85 -10.04 -12.42 -17.45
N ARG A 86 -10.41 -13.71 -17.48
CA ARG A 86 -11.61 -14.20 -18.16
C ARG A 86 -12.91 -13.73 -17.49
N GLY A 87 -12.89 -13.49 -16.19
CA GLY A 87 -14.03 -13.01 -15.40
C GLY A 87 -14.27 -11.50 -15.48
N GLY A 88 -13.47 -10.76 -16.25
CA GLY A 88 -13.60 -9.31 -16.43
C GLY A 88 -12.68 -8.45 -15.59
N LEU A 89 -11.91 -9.02 -14.62
CA LEU A 89 -10.87 -8.30 -13.91
C LEU A 89 -9.75 -7.91 -14.85
N ILE A 90 -9.35 -6.64 -14.84
CA ILE A 90 -8.26 -6.11 -15.65
C ILE A 90 -7.33 -5.32 -14.74
N LEU A 91 -6.03 -5.64 -14.80
CA LEU A 91 -5.00 -4.94 -14.05
C LEU A 91 -4.07 -4.20 -15.02
N GLU A 92 -3.72 -2.97 -14.68
CA GLU A 92 -2.62 -2.25 -15.30
C GLU A 92 -1.50 -2.09 -14.27
N VAL A 93 -0.31 -2.58 -14.62
CA VAL A 93 0.85 -2.63 -13.72
C VAL A 93 2.08 -2.07 -14.41
N THR A 94 2.96 -1.42 -13.64
CA THR A 94 4.20 -0.81 -14.16
C THR A 94 5.44 -1.41 -13.49
N ASP A 95 6.56 -1.41 -14.19
CA ASP A 95 7.87 -1.79 -13.64
C ASP A 95 8.45 -0.76 -12.66
N TYR A 96 7.90 0.44 -12.62
CA TYR A 96 8.27 1.44 -11.62
C TYR A 96 7.64 1.10 -10.28
N GLY A 97 8.46 0.55 -9.36
CA GLY A 97 8.03 0.04 -8.05
C GLY A 97 7.12 -1.18 -8.12
N GLY A 98 6.98 -1.85 -9.28
CA GLY A 98 6.04 -2.95 -9.46
C GLY A 98 4.57 -2.56 -9.20
N ARG A 99 4.20 -1.29 -9.44
CA ARG A 99 2.91 -0.73 -9.03
C ARG A 99 1.72 -1.31 -9.76
N LEU A 100 0.64 -1.53 -9.03
CA LEU A 100 -0.70 -1.61 -9.56
C LEU A 100 -1.21 -0.19 -9.83
N VAL A 101 -1.30 0.19 -11.11
CA VAL A 101 -1.75 1.52 -11.54
C VAL A 101 -3.28 1.57 -11.59
N ARG A 102 -3.93 0.49 -12.09
CA ARG A 102 -5.39 0.35 -12.19
C ARG A 102 -5.84 -1.07 -11.95
N ALA A 103 -6.99 -1.20 -11.31
CA ALA A 103 -7.72 -2.45 -11.18
C ALA A 103 -9.18 -2.22 -11.59
N TYR A 104 -9.57 -2.72 -12.77
CA TYR A 104 -10.96 -2.63 -13.21
C TYR A 104 -11.71 -3.88 -12.79
N ALA A 105 -12.73 -3.68 -11.95
CA ALA A 105 -13.61 -4.75 -11.48
C ALA A 105 -15.06 -4.47 -11.88
N PRO A 106 -15.85 -5.51 -12.28
CA PRO A 106 -17.25 -5.34 -12.61
C PRO A 106 -18.12 -5.10 -11.37
N ASP A 107 -19.17 -4.30 -11.52
CA ASP A 107 -20.25 -4.18 -10.54
C ASP A 107 -21.35 -5.22 -10.79
N LYS A 108 -22.41 -5.21 -9.96
CA LYS A 108 -23.57 -6.11 -10.12
C LYS A 108 -24.34 -5.98 -11.43
N PHE A 109 -24.05 -4.96 -12.23
CA PHE A 109 -24.62 -4.73 -13.56
C PHE A 109 -23.60 -5.01 -14.68
N GLY A 110 -22.39 -5.46 -14.35
CA GLY A 110 -21.31 -5.70 -15.28
C GLY A 110 -20.51 -4.45 -15.71
N ASN A 111 -20.77 -3.28 -15.12
CA ASN A 111 -20.01 -2.08 -15.44
C ASN A 111 -18.65 -2.13 -14.74
N LEU A 112 -17.59 -1.90 -15.52
CA LEU A 112 -16.24 -1.81 -14.99
C LEU A 112 -15.97 -0.45 -14.34
N ALA A 113 -15.34 -0.44 -13.16
CA ALA A 113 -14.72 0.74 -12.58
C ALA A 113 -13.31 0.42 -12.11
N ASP A 114 -12.43 1.41 -12.17
CA ASP A 114 -11.12 1.34 -11.53
C ASP A 114 -11.31 1.49 -10.02
N VAL A 115 -10.96 0.47 -9.26
CA VAL A 115 -11.23 0.36 -7.82
C VAL A 115 -9.97 0.57 -6.96
N THR A 116 -8.88 1.08 -7.55
CA THR A 116 -7.66 1.43 -6.82
C THR A 116 -7.26 2.87 -7.07
N LEU A 117 -6.68 3.54 -6.05
CA LEU A 117 -6.12 4.87 -6.23
C LEU A 117 -4.76 4.81 -6.93
N GLY A 118 -4.32 5.93 -7.51
CA GLY A 118 -3.03 6.05 -8.18
C GLY A 118 -2.95 7.28 -9.05
N TRP A 119 -1.94 7.34 -9.90
CA TRP A 119 -1.73 8.41 -10.87
C TRP A 119 -1.46 7.87 -12.27
N ASN A 120 -1.42 8.77 -13.25
CA ASN A 120 -1.34 8.41 -14.67
C ASN A 120 0.08 8.38 -15.21
N THR A 121 1.04 8.95 -14.50
CA THR A 121 2.42 9.09 -14.95
C THR A 121 3.43 8.81 -13.83
N PRO A 122 4.67 8.36 -14.16
CA PRO A 122 5.72 8.20 -13.16
C PRO A 122 6.02 9.49 -12.39
N GLN A 123 6.02 10.65 -13.07
CA GLN A 123 6.29 11.94 -12.46
C GLN A 123 5.26 12.33 -11.40
N GLU A 124 3.98 11.93 -11.58
CA GLU A 124 2.96 12.15 -10.56
C GLU A 124 3.22 11.27 -9.33
N TYR A 125 3.70 10.03 -9.50
CA TYR A 125 4.10 9.17 -8.37
C TYR A 125 5.31 9.74 -7.62
N GLU A 126 6.32 10.26 -8.33
CA GLU A 126 7.46 10.95 -7.71
C GLU A 126 7.03 12.22 -6.96
N LYS A 127 6.11 12.98 -7.54
CA LYS A 127 5.66 14.26 -6.99
C LYS A 127 4.78 14.13 -5.75
N TYR A 128 3.83 13.20 -5.77
CA TYR A 128 2.78 13.14 -4.76
C TYR A 128 3.02 12.05 -3.71
N GLY A 129 3.89 11.07 -3.95
CA GLY A 129 4.28 10.05 -2.97
C GLY A 129 3.17 9.05 -2.61
N PHE A 130 2.91 8.87 -1.31
CA PHE A 130 1.92 7.97 -0.71
C PHE A 130 2.14 6.48 -1.00
N SER A 131 3.27 6.08 -1.56
CA SER A 131 3.55 4.68 -1.94
C SER A 131 2.40 3.98 -2.68
N MET A 132 1.60 4.76 -3.44
CA MET A 132 0.38 4.25 -4.06
C MET A 132 0.63 3.08 -4.99
N GLY A 133 -0.01 1.96 -4.68
CA GLY A 133 -0.05 0.77 -5.51
C GLY A 133 1.27 0.05 -5.67
N THR A 134 2.29 0.34 -4.87
CA THR A 134 3.65 -0.17 -5.06
C THR A 134 3.96 -1.42 -4.26
N LEU A 135 4.98 -2.15 -4.72
CA LEU A 135 5.68 -3.13 -3.91
C LEU A 135 6.54 -2.42 -2.89
N ILE A 136 6.44 -2.83 -1.64
CA ILE A 136 7.23 -2.32 -0.53
C ILE A 136 8.34 -3.32 -0.17
N GLY A 137 9.54 -2.81 0.02
CA GLY A 137 10.73 -3.53 0.43
C GLY A 137 11.92 -2.55 0.60
N ARG A 138 13.02 -3.00 1.25
CA ARG A 138 13.28 -4.37 1.73
C ARG A 138 12.42 -4.74 2.94
N TYR A 139 12.01 -3.74 3.74
CA TYR A 139 11.20 -3.95 4.94
C TYR A 139 9.98 -3.04 4.92
N GLY A 140 8.80 -3.62 4.83
CA GLY A 140 7.51 -2.93 4.89
C GLY A 140 7.21 -2.43 6.30
N ASN A 141 6.52 -1.28 6.38
CA ASN A 141 6.23 -0.58 7.61
C ASN A 141 7.51 -0.07 8.31
N ARG A 142 7.49 0.13 9.64
CA ARG A 142 8.49 0.88 10.41
C ARG A 142 9.55 0.00 11.05
N ILE A 143 10.79 0.51 11.10
CA ILE A 143 11.87 0.05 11.98
C ILE A 143 12.26 1.25 12.85
N ALA A 144 12.07 1.10 14.17
CA ALA A 144 12.30 2.15 15.16
C ALA A 144 13.73 2.69 15.12
N ASP A 145 13.89 4.01 15.22
CA ASP A 145 15.17 4.72 15.17
C ASP A 145 16.06 4.36 13.97
N GLY A 146 15.48 3.74 12.93
CA GLY A 146 16.22 3.28 11.76
C GLY A 146 17.37 2.34 12.12
N ARG A 147 17.21 1.47 13.10
CA ARG A 147 18.28 0.57 13.55
C ARG A 147 17.72 -0.78 13.99
N PHE A 148 18.53 -1.81 13.82
CA PHE A 148 18.26 -3.14 14.36
C PHE A 148 19.59 -3.89 14.58
N THR A 149 19.55 -4.93 15.42
CA THR A 149 20.70 -5.82 15.63
C THR A 149 20.39 -7.18 15.01
N LEU A 150 21.31 -7.69 14.20
CA LEU A 150 21.24 -9.03 13.63
C LEU A 150 22.57 -9.75 13.84
N ASP A 151 22.54 -10.92 14.45
CA ASP A 151 23.71 -11.75 14.79
C ASP A 151 24.82 -10.94 15.50
N GLY A 152 24.42 -10.05 16.45
CA GLY A 152 25.31 -9.22 17.25
C GLY A 152 25.84 -7.96 16.55
N THR A 153 25.51 -7.75 15.29
CA THR A 153 25.90 -6.54 14.54
C THR A 153 24.73 -5.56 14.47
N GLU A 154 24.97 -4.29 14.87
CA GLU A 154 24.00 -3.21 14.69
C GLU A 154 24.04 -2.69 13.25
N TYR A 155 22.88 -2.59 12.62
CA TYR A 155 22.68 -1.98 11.31
C TYR A 155 21.89 -0.68 11.46
N ARG A 156 22.31 0.34 10.69
CA ARG A 156 21.69 1.68 10.69
C ARG A 156 21.12 1.97 9.31
N LEU A 157 19.85 2.34 9.31
CA LEU A 157 19.06 2.66 8.12
C LEU A 157 18.79 4.16 8.08
N PRO A 158 18.63 4.76 6.90
CA PRO A 158 18.19 6.15 6.79
C PRO A 158 16.82 6.35 7.46
N ILE A 159 16.70 7.45 8.20
CA ILE A 159 15.43 7.91 8.75
C ILE A 159 14.72 8.72 7.68
N ASN A 160 13.55 8.26 7.26
CA ASN A 160 12.71 8.93 6.26
C ASN A 160 11.32 9.31 6.79
N GLU A 161 10.96 8.87 7.99
CA GLU A 161 9.82 9.41 8.72
C GLU A 161 10.32 10.08 10.00
N LYS A 162 10.52 11.42 9.93
CA LYS A 162 10.99 12.24 11.04
C LYS A 162 9.99 13.37 11.28
N LYS A 163 8.98 13.09 12.11
CA LYS A 163 7.89 14.03 12.39
C LYS A 163 7.43 13.87 13.85
N ALA A 164 7.46 14.94 14.64
CA ALA A 164 7.09 14.91 16.05
C ALA A 164 7.81 13.78 16.81
N ALA A 165 7.09 12.80 17.36
CA ALA A 165 7.66 11.63 18.04
C ALA A 165 8.10 10.51 17.08
N ARG A 166 7.90 10.66 15.78
CA ARG A 166 8.26 9.64 14.76
C ARG A 166 9.73 9.79 14.40
N ASN A 167 10.49 8.74 14.55
CA ASN A 167 11.90 8.66 14.18
C ASN A 167 12.18 7.23 13.72
N CYS A 168 11.90 6.93 12.44
CA CYS A 168 12.01 5.57 11.96
C CYS A 168 12.39 5.48 10.48
N ASN A 169 12.86 4.30 10.10
CA ASN A 169 12.89 3.90 8.69
C ASN A 169 11.50 3.37 8.35
N LEU A 170 10.88 3.93 7.33
CA LEU A 170 9.55 3.53 6.83
C LEU A 170 9.71 2.96 5.41
N HIS A 171 9.11 1.80 5.16
CA HIS A 171 9.01 1.18 3.84
C HIS A 171 10.35 0.95 3.11
N GLY A 172 11.43 0.70 3.88
CA GLY A 172 12.75 0.44 3.31
C GLY A 172 13.60 1.70 3.07
N GLY A 173 13.09 2.89 3.46
CA GLY A 173 13.84 4.14 3.42
C GLY A 173 13.50 5.03 2.23
N PRO A 174 14.18 6.19 2.11
CA PRO A 174 13.85 7.23 1.12
C PRO A 174 14.01 6.77 -0.33
N GLU A 175 14.88 5.78 -0.57
CA GLU A 175 15.06 5.15 -1.86
C GLU A 175 14.69 3.66 -1.78
N GLY A 176 13.55 3.35 -1.16
CA GLY A 176 12.99 2.01 -1.07
C GLY A 176 12.68 1.38 -2.42
N TRP A 177 12.23 0.16 -2.41
CA TRP A 177 11.93 -0.61 -3.64
C TRP A 177 10.81 -0.02 -4.49
N ASP A 178 9.99 0.82 -3.88
CA ASP A 178 8.93 1.59 -4.54
C ASP A 178 9.46 2.66 -5.52
N THR A 179 10.71 3.10 -5.36
CA THR A 179 11.36 4.09 -6.25
C THR A 179 12.17 3.44 -7.39
N LYS A 180 12.23 2.11 -7.47
CA LYS A 180 13.11 1.40 -8.41
C LYS A 180 12.37 0.94 -9.66
N ILE A 181 13.08 0.90 -10.80
CA ILE A 181 12.62 0.18 -11.99
C ILE A 181 13.00 -1.28 -11.84
N TRP A 182 11.98 -2.15 -11.84
CA TRP A 182 12.12 -3.60 -11.74
C TRP A 182 12.26 -4.21 -13.13
N GLN A 183 13.03 -5.28 -13.25
CA GLN A 183 13.04 -6.07 -14.47
C GLN A 183 11.71 -6.82 -14.60
N ALA A 184 10.96 -6.52 -15.66
CA ALA A 184 9.64 -7.10 -15.88
C ALA A 184 9.64 -8.15 -17.00
N LYS A 185 9.04 -9.31 -16.73
CA LYS A 185 8.86 -10.41 -17.68
C LYS A 185 7.39 -10.82 -17.76
N TYR A 186 6.76 -10.60 -18.93
CA TYR A 186 5.40 -11.05 -19.14
C TYR A 186 5.33 -12.58 -19.26
N LEU A 187 4.45 -13.20 -18.49
CA LEU A 187 4.22 -14.64 -18.45
C LEU A 187 3.03 -14.97 -19.34
N ARG A 188 3.29 -15.64 -20.47
CA ARG A 188 2.27 -16.10 -21.41
C ARG A 188 1.65 -17.40 -20.92
N GLY A 189 0.40 -17.65 -21.33
CA GLY A 189 -0.30 -18.90 -21.01
C GLY A 189 -1.77 -18.68 -20.73
N PRO A 190 -2.48 -19.73 -20.29
CA PRO A 190 -3.91 -19.66 -19.98
C PRO A 190 -4.22 -18.76 -18.79
N VAL A 191 -3.22 -18.54 -17.91
CA VAL A 191 -3.26 -17.60 -16.79
C VAL A 191 -2.22 -16.51 -17.07
N PRO A 192 -2.65 -15.32 -17.52
CA PRO A 192 -1.71 -14.24 -17.81
C PRO A 192 -1.06 -13.73 -16.53
N GLY A 193 0.21 -13.34 -16.61
CA GLY A 193 0.95 -12.84 -15.48
C GLY A 193 2.13 -11.96 -15.88
N ILE A 194 2.76 -11.38 -14.88
CA ILE A 194 4.01 -10.64 -15.00
C ILE A 194 4.89 -10.97 -13.79
N GLU A 195 6.15 -11.24 -14.03
CA GLU A 195 7.20 -11.43 -13.03
C GLU A 195 8.06 -10.17 -12.97
N PHE A 196 8.15 -9.59 -11.81
CA PHE A 196 9.06 -8.49 -11.49
C PHE A 196 10.25 -9.03 -10.73
N THR A 197 11.47 -8.71 -11.15
CA THR A 197 12.71 -9.07 -10.46
C THR A 197 13.48 -7.81 -10.09
N TYR A 198 13.94 -7.74 -8.84
CA TYR A 198 14.81 -6.68 -8.36
C TYR A 198 15.98 -7.28 -7.57
N VAL A 199 17.18 -6.75 -7.80
CA VAL A 199 18.39 -7.11 -7.06
C VAL A 199 18.78 -5.93 -6.18
N SER A 200 18.46 -6.04 -4.90
CA SER A 200 18.84 -5.08 -3.87
C SER A 200 20.24 -5.41 -3.37
N LYS A 201 21.21 -4.55 -3.63
CA LYS A 201 22.63 -4.77 -3.32
C LYS A 201 22.88 -4.78 -1.80
N ASP A 202 23.96 -5.46 -1.38
CA ASP A 202 24.45 -5.37 -0.01
C ASP A 202 24.71 -3.91 0.38
N GLY A 203 24.15 -3.50 1.52
CA GLY A 203 24.22 -2.12 2.03
C GLY A 203 23.21 -1.14 1.43
N GLU A 204 22.35 -1.57 0.49
CA GLU A 204 21.28 -0.67 -0.02
C GLU A 204 20.39 -0.22 1.14
N MET A 205 20.20 1.09 1.29
CA MET A 205 19.50 1.71 2.43
C MET A 205 19.98 1.19 3.81
N GLY A 206 21.24 0.73 3.92
CA GLY A 206 21.82 0.22 5.15
C GLY A 206 21.50 -1.24 5.48
N PHE A 207 20.70 -1.92 4.69
CA PHE A 207 20.36 -3.34 4.91
C PHE A 207 21.50 -4.27 4.46
N PRO A 208 21.87 -5.30 5.27
CA PRO A 208 22.91 -6.25 4.90
C PRO A 208 22.42 -7.25 3.83
N GLY A 209 23.37 -7.75 3.07
CA GLY A 209 23.19 -8.80 2.07
C GLY A 209 22.59 -8.35 0.75
N THR A 210 23.02 -9.00 -0.32
CA THR A 210 22.41 -8.85 -1.64
C THR A 210 21.15 -9.70 -1.67
N VAL A 211 19.99 -9.08 -1.86
CA VAL A 211 18.71 -9.78 -1.99
C VAL A 211 18.25 -9.78 -3.43
N THR A 212 17.98 -10.97 -3.97
CA THR A 212 17.24 -11.11 -5.23
C THR A 212 15.78 -11.38 -4.90
N ALA A 213 14.92 -10.42 -5.19
CA ALA A 213 13.47 -10.52 -5.01
C ALA A 213 12.78 -10.76 -6.35
N LYS A 214 11.79 -11.66 -6.34
CA LYS A 214 10.86 -11.89 -7.44
C LYS A 214 9.44 -11.73 -6.93
N VAL A 215 8.64 -10.95 -7.64
CA VAL A 215 7.21 -10.83 -7.35
C VAL A 215 6.43 -11.13 -8.60
N THR A 216 5.54 -12.12 -8.52
CA THR A 216 4.75 -12.55 -9.65
C THR A 216 3.28 -12.15 -9.45
N TYR A 217 2.74 -11.39 -10.39
CA TYR A 217 1.31 -11.08 -10.46
C TYR A 217 0.65 -12.00 -11.47
N ARG A 218 -0.46 -12.61 -11.07
CA ARG A 218 -1.32 -13.42 -11.96
C ARG A 218 -2.77 -13.01 -11.83
N VAL A 219 -3.47 -12.99 -12.95
CA VAL A 219 -4.94 -12.89 -12.94
C VAL A 219 -5.49 -14.29 -13.18
N LEU A 220 -5.89 -14.95 -12.08
CA LEU A 220 -6.47 -16.28 -12.09
C LEU A 220 -7.93 -16.22 -12.60
N PRO A 221 -8.55 -17.34 -12.96
CA PRO A 221 -9.99 -17.43 -13.15
C PRO A 221 -10.75 -16.84 -11.96
N ASP A 222 -12.03 -16.50 -12.13
CA ASP A 222 -12.92 -15.99 -11.09
C ASP A 222 -12.49 -14.63 -10.48
N ASN A 223 -11.78 -13.81 -11.28
CA ASN A 223 -11.38 -12.45 -10.91
C ASN A 223 -10.44 -12.40 -9.69
N VAL A 224 -9.48 -13.30 -9.61
CA VAL A 224 -8.47 -13.32 -8.55
C VAL A 224 -7.18 -12.69 -9.05
N TRP A 225 -6.73 -11.63 -8.41
CA TRP A 225 -5.36 -11.15 -8.52
C TRP A 225 -4.51 -11.82 -7.44
N ARG A 226 -3.58 -12.65 -7.87
CA ARG A 226 -2.63 -13.35 -7.00
C ARG A 226 -1.26 -12.71 -7.10
N VAL A 227 -0.68 -12.40 -5.95
CA VAL A 227 0.66 -11.85 -5.76
C VAL A 227 1.49 -12.89 -5.02
N GLU A 228 2.55 -13.36 -5.66
CA GLU A 228 3.50 -14.33 -5.10
C GLU A 228 4.84 -13.64 -4.92
N TYR A 229 5.37 -13.67 -3.71
CA TYR A 229 6.66 -13.10 -3.35
C TYR A 229 7.66 -14.21 -3.11
N GLU A 230 8.86 -14.07 -3.66
CA GLU A 230 10.03 -14.90 -3.39
C GLU A 230 11.25 -14.01 -3.21
N ALA A 231 12.10 -14.30 -2.24
CA ALA A 231 13.39 -13.65 -2.11
C ALA A 231 14.45 -14.59 -1.55
N VAL A 232 15.70 -14.41 -2.02
CA VAL A 232 16.90 -15.10 -1.53
C VAL A 232 17.97 -14.07 -1.23
N THR A 233 18.92 -14.43 -0.36
CA THR A 233 20.01 -13.55 0.06
C THR A 233 21.36 -14.27 0.07
N ASP A 234 22.45 -13.51 -0.06
CA ASP A 234 23.84 -14.01 0.08
C ASP A 234 24.40 -13.86 1.51
N LYS A 235 23.74 -13.04 2.37
CA LYS A 235 24.08 -12.83 3.79
C LYS A 235 22.82 -12.76 4.64
N PRO A 236 22.89 -13.03 5.97
CA PRO A 236 21.74 -12.79 6.85
C PRO A 236 21.22 -11.36 6.70
N THR A 237 19.91 -11.23 6.56
CA THR A 237 19.22 -9.93 6.42
C THR A 237 17.82 -10.00 7.04
N VAL A 238 17.12 -8.87 7.08
CA VAL A 238 15.70 -8.80 7.44
C VAL A 238 14.87 -8.51 6.20
N ILE A 239 13.69 -9.14 6.10
CA ILE A 239 12.79 -8.98 4.95
C ILE A 239 11.34 -8.96 5.41
N ASN A 240 10.57 -8.01 4.88
CA ASN A 240 9.12 -7.93 5.04
C ASN A 240 8.54 -7.25 3.80
N LEU A 241 7.93 -8.02 2.90
CA LEU A 241 7.42 -7.52 1.63
C LEU A 241 5.91 -7.38 1.71
N THR A 242 5.39 -6.29 1.17
CA THR A 242 3.95 -6.05 1.08
C THR A 242 3.59 -5.26 -0.18
N HIS A 243 2.29 -5.05 -0.40
CA HIS A 243 1.75 -4.26 -1.51
C HIS A 243 0.86 -3.14 -0.99
N HIS A 244 1.18 -1.90 -1.33
CA HIS A 244 0.53 -0.70 -0.79
C HIS A 244 -0.58 -0.16 -1.71
N SER A 245 -1.51 -1.03 -2.12
CA SER A 245 -2.70 -0.62 -2.87
C SER A 245 -3.73 0.05 -1.98
N TYR A 246 -4.29 1.15 -2.47
CA TYR A 246 -5.42 1.84 -1.83
C TYR A 246 -6.71 1.48 -2.55
N TRP A 247 -7.68 0.92 -1.82
CA TRP A 247 -8.92 0.40 -2.38
C TRP A 247 -10.09 1.33 -2.18
N ASN A 248 -10.91 1.50 -3.23
CA ASN A 248 -12.20 2.15 -3.21
C ASN A 248 -13.15 1.40 -4.17
N LEU A 249 -13.97 0.50 -3.64
CA LEU A 249 -14.82 -0.38 -4.45
C LEU A 249 -15.97 0.35 -5.16
N ALA A 250 -16.29 1.58 -4.75
CA ALA A 250 -17.23 2.44 -5.48
C ALA A 250 -16.61 3.03 -6.75
N GLY A 251 -15.28 3.06 -6.85
CA GLY A 251 -14.48 3.61 -7.93
C GLY A 251 -13.52 4.69 -7.47
N GLU A 252 -12.38 4.82 -8.12
CA GLU A 252 -11.23 5.65 -7.72
C GLU A 252 -11.59 7.12 -7.43
N ALA A 253 -12.48 7.71 -8.19
CA ALA A 253 -12.87 9.12 -8.02
C ALA A 253 -14.30 9.29 -7.47
N SER A 254 -14.82 8.32 -6.73
CA SER A 254 -16.20 8.30 -6.23
C SER A 254 -16.40 9.09 -4.93
N GLY A 255 -15.32 9.48 -4.24
CA GLY A 255 -15.33 10.10 -2.92
C GLY A 255 -14.67 9.23 -1.87
N ASP A 256 -15.08 9.36 -0.61
CA ASP A 256 -14.54 8.61 0.52
C ASP A 256 -15.09 7.16 0.59
N VAL A 257 -14.40 6.32 1.38
CA VAL A 257 -14.76 4.91 1.61
C VAL A 257 -15.51 4.67 2.92
N LEU A 258 -15.96 5.71 3.62
CA LEU A 258 -16.49 5.59 4.98
C LEU A 258 -17.78 4.77 5.06
N ASP A 259 -18.60 4.78 3.99
CA ASP A 259 -19.83 4.00 3.90
C ASP A 259 -19.61 2.59 3.30
N GLN A 260 -18.40 2.27 2.84
CA GLN A 260 -18.05 0.91 2.43
C GLN A 260 -17.86 0.03 3.65
N GLU A 261 -18.21 -1.23 3.53
CA GLU A 261 -18.19 -2.16 4.63
C GLU A 261 -16.95 -3.02 4.63
N LEU A 262 -16.38 -3.23 5.82
CA LEU A 262 -15.16 -3.98 6.04
C LEU A 262 -15.37 -4.99 7.17
N GLN A 263 -14.88 -6.21 6.98
CA GLN A 263 -14.63 -7.20 8.01
C GLN A 263 -13.17 -7.61 7.96
N ILE A 264 -12.52 -7.67 9.13
CA ILE A 264 -11.14 -8.14 9.28
C ILE A 264 -11.16 -9.39 10.14
N PHE A 265 -10.55 -10.47 9.65
CA PHE A 265 -10.49 -11.76 10.36
C PHE A 265 -9.35 -11.75 11.38
N ALA A 266 -9.45 -10.83 12.35
CA ALA A 266 -8.51 -10.62 13.44
C ALA A 266 -9.27 -10.34 14.74
N ASP A 267 -8.80 -10.92 15.86
CA ASP A 267 -9.33 -10.65 17.20
C ASP A 267 -8.46 -9.64 17.97
N ARG A 268 -7.25 -9.38 17.45
CA ARG A 268 -6.27 -8.50 18.08
C ARG A 268 -5.69 -7.52 17.06
N TYR A 269 -5.28 -6.37 17.56
CA TYR A 269 -4.50 -5.37 16.83
C TYR A 269 -3.28 -4.97 17.66
N THR A 270 -2.26 -4.45 17.02
CA THR A 270 -1.06 -4.00 17.70
C THR A 270 -1.19 -2.52 18.04
N LYS A 271 -1.17 -2.20 19.34
CA LYS A 271 -1.08 -0.82 19.82
C LYS A 271 0.26 -0.21 19.46
N THR A 272 0.30 1.10 19.33
CA THR A 272 1.52 1.84 19.01
C THR A 272 1.75 2.96 20.02
N ASN A 273 3.03 3.37 20.17
CA ASN A 273 3.37 4.61 20.84
C ASN A 273 3.12 5.83 19.92
N ALA A 274 3.42 7.04 20.41
CA ALA A 274 3.28 8.27 19.62
C ALA A 274 4.15 8.30 18.36
N GLY A 275 5.17 7.47 18.26
CA GLY A 275 6.03 7.28 17.09
C GLY A 275 5.49 6.25 16.09
N LEU A 276 4.31 5.71 16.31
CA LEU A 276 3.69 4.61 15.56
C LEU A 276 4.52 3.32 15.57
N ILE A 277 5.32 3.12 16.60
CA ILE A 277 6.09 1.90 16.82
C ILE A 277 5.27 0.95 17.70
N PRO A 278 5.21 -0.35 17.39
CA PRO A 278 4.48 -1.36 18.14
C PRO A 278 4.85 -1.40 19.63
N THR A 279 3.86 -1.50 20.49
CA THR A 279 4.03 -1.69 21.92
C THR A 279 3.55 -3.07 22.38
N GLU A 280 2.27 -3.35 22.24
CA GLU A 280 1.64 -4.61 22.64
C GLU A 280 0.43 -4.92 21.76
N ASP A 281 0.08 -6.19 21.66
CA ASP A 281 -1.17 -6.59 21.04
C ASP A 281 -2.34 -6.47 22.02
N ALA A 282 -3.47 -5.96 21.55
CA ALA A 282 -4.70 -5.79 22.33
C ALA A 282 -5.91 -6.35 21.61
N ASP A 283 -6.97 -6.70 22.38
CA ASP A 283 -8.23 -7.14 21.81
C ASP A 283 -8.91 -6.01 21.05
N VAL A 284 -9.48 -6.33 19.88
CA VAL A 284 -10.26 -5.36 19.08
C VAL A 284 -11.64 -5.10 19.71
N LYS A 285 -12.17 -6.05 20.50
CA LYS A 285 -13.54 -6.00 21.04
C LYS A 285 -13.78 -4.76 21.89
N GLY A 286 -14.85 -4.04 21.60
CA GLY A 286 -15.22 -2.82 22.33
C GLY A 286 -14.47 -1.56 21.91
N THR A 287 -13.54 -1.65 20.95
CA THR A 287 -12.75 -0.53 20.41
C THR A 287 -13.26 -0.09 19.04
N GLY A 288 -12.69 1.00 18.53
CA GLY A 288 -12.86 1.43 17.13
C GLY A 288 -12.28 0.45 16.11
N PHE A 289 -11.38 -0.46 16.52
CA PHE A 289 -10.73 -1.47 15.68
C PHE A 289 -11.54 -2.78 15.55
N ASP A 290 -12.68 -2.91 16.21
CA ASP A 290 -13.49 -4.12 16.11
C ASP A 290 -14.22 -4.21 14.77
N PHE A 291 -13.56 -4.88 13.81
CA PHE A 291 -14.06 -5.29 12.51
C PHE A 291 -14.33 -6.80 12.44
N THR A 292 -14.56 -7.46 13.58
CA THR A 292 -14.84 -8.90 13.64
C THR A 292 -16.14 -9.29 12.92
N ALA A 293 -17.04 -8.33 12.73
CA ALA A 293 -18.23 -8.42 11.89
C ALA A 293 -18.19 -7.33 10.81
N LEU A 294 -18.86 -7.61 9.69
CA LEU A 294 -18.97 -6.67 8.58
C LEU A 294 -19.68 -5.38 9.03
N ARG A 295 -19.02 -4.24 8.86
CA ARG A 295 -19.57 -2.92 9.21
C ARG A 295 -18.97 -1.83 8.32
N ALA A 296 -19.66 -0.68 8.22
CA ALA A 296 -19.11 0.48 7.54
C ALA A 296 -17.79 0.93 8.20
N ILE A 297 -16.80 1.32 7.39
CA ILE A 297 -15.48 1.77 7.85
C ILE A 297 -15.63 2.94 8.83
N GLY A 298 -16.53 3.89 8.53
CA GLY A 298 -16.78 5.07 9.37
C GLY A 298 -17.69 4.83 10.58
N ALA A 299 -18.24 3.63 10.78
CA ALA A 299 -19.31 3.39 11.78
C ALA A 299 -18.87 3.65 13.24
N LYS A 300 -17.58 3.51 13.56
CA LYS A 300 -17.03 3.73 14.91
C LYS A 300 -16.11 4.97 14.98
N ALA A 301 -16.30 5.95 14.11
CA ALA A 301 -15.49 7.17 14.08
C ALA A 301 -15.46 7.91 15.45
N ASP A 302 -16.55 7.89 16.20
CA ASP A 302 -16.60 8.55 17.50
C ASP A 302 -15.73 7.86 18.55
N LEU A 303 -15.62 6.53 18.52
CA LEU A 303 -14.68 5.77 19.37
C LEU A 303 -13.22 6.09 19.00
N MET A 304 -12.92 6.21 17.70
CA MET A 304 -11.60 6.59 17.23
C MET A 304 -11.21 8.00 17.70
N LYS A 305 -12.13 8.95 17.65
CA LYS A 305 -11.90 10.32 18.14
C LYS A 305 -11.75 10.41 19.65
N ALA A 306 -12.46 9.58 20.39
CA ALA A 306 -12.42 9.56 21.84
C ALA A 306 -11.12 8.94 22.40
N ASP A 307 -10.40 8.16 21.60
CA ASP A 307 -9.14 7.55 22.00
C ASP A 307 -7.96 8.53 21.77
N ALA A 308 -7.49 9.16 22.85
CA ALA A 308 -6.40 10.12 22.80
C ALA A 308 -5.07 9.51 22.30
N SER A 309 -4.87 8.19 22.41
CA SER A 309 -3.68 7.51 21.90
C SER A 309 -3.58 7.53 20.37
N LEU A 310 -4.70 7.77 19.69
CA LEU A 310 -4.78 7.84 18.23
C LEU A 310 -4.51 9.22 17.64
N GLN A 311 -4.31 10.24 18.50
CA GLN A 311 -4.03 11.61 18.03
C GLN A 311 -2.84 11.70 17.06
N PRO A 312 -1.73 10.96 17.26
CA PRO A 312 -0.62 10.96 16.30
C PRO A 312 -0.98 10.48 14.90
N MET A 313 -2.10 9.74 14.75
CA MET A 313 -2.65 9.21 13.50
C MET A 313 -3.88 9.97 13.03
N ASP A 314 -4.07 11.20 13.51
CA ASP A 314 -5.23 12.03 13.21
C ASP A 314 -6.56 11.34 13.62
N ASN A 315 -6.51 10.60 14.72
CA ASN A 315 -7.60 9.81 15.30
C ASN A 315 -8.26 8.83 14.31
N TRP A 316 -7.43 8.17 13.49
CA TRP A 316 -7.89 7.22 12.49
C TRP A 316 -7.02 5.97 12.41
N TYR A 317 -7.29 5.11 11.41
CA TYR A 317 -6.62 3.83 11.25
C TYR A 317 -5.22 3.98 10.63
N ASP A 318 -4.20 3.52 11.32
CA ASP A 318 -2.85 3.22 10.83
C ASP A 318 -2.26 2.14 11.77
N HIS A 319 -2.87 0.95 11.74
CA HIS A 319 -2.58 -0.11 12.71
C HIS A 319 -2.46 -1.48 12.07
N ASN A 320 -1.63 -2.29 12.70
CA ASN A 320 -1.43 -3.69 12.38
C ASN A 320 -2.50 -4.55 13.07
N PHE A 321 -3.15 -5.43 12.30
CA PHE A 321 -4.10 -6.43 12.77
C PHE A 321 -3.45 -7.81 12.77
N VAL A 322 -3.60 -8.56 13.86
CA VAL A 322 -3.08 -9.92 14.00
C VAL A 322 -4.11 -10.90 13.43
N LEU A 323 -3.82 -11.48 12.29
CA LEU A 323 -4.77 -12.32 11.55
C LEU A 323 -4.99 -13.66 12.24
N ARG A 324 -6.23 -14.15 12.22
CA ARG A 324 -6.56 -15.51 12.65
C ARG A 324 -5.89 -16.55 11.77
N GLY A 325 -5.57 -17.70 12.35
CA GLY A 325 -4.93 -18.83 11.63
C GLY A 325 -3.42 -18.84 11.78
N LYS A 326 -2.77 -19.81 11.13
CA LYS A 326 -1.32 -20.00 11.27
C LYS A 326 -0.54 -19.17 10.27
N ASN A 327 0.62 -18.68 10.68
CA ASN A 327 1.57 -18.05 9.78
C ASN A 327 2.03 -19.06 8.71
N GLY A 328 2.16 -18.60 7.46
CA GLY A 328 2.55 -19.43 6.32
C GLY A 328 1.39 -20.22 5.68
N GLU A 329 0.23 -20.36 6.34
CA GLU A 329 -0.96 -20.98 5.76
C GLU A 329 -1.88 -19.92 5.14
N MET A 330 -2.45 -20.23 3.96
CA MET A 330 -3.41 -19.34 3.29
C MET A 330 -4.68 -19.21 4.12
N LYS A 331 -5.05 -17.97 4.47
CA LYS A 331 -6.21 -17.65 5.31
C LYS A 331 -6.88 -16.38 4.85
N GLN A 332 -8.16 -16.24 5.13
CA GLN A 332 -8.89 -15.03 4.84
C GLN A 332 -8.50 -13.94 5.85
N ALA A 333 -8.06 -12.80 5.33
CA ALA A 333 -7.69 -11.62 6.11
C ALA A 333 -8.83 -10.59 6.14
N VAL A 334 -9.49 -10.39 5.00
CA VAL A 334 -10.44 -9.30 4.80
C VAL A 334 -11.61 -9.73 3.94
N LEU A 335 -12.79 -9.18 4.23
CA LEU A 335 -13.90 -8.99 3.30
C LEU A 335 -14.24 -7.50 3.27
N MET A 336 -14.17 -6.89 2.10
CA MET A 336 -14.59 -5.50 1.85
C MET A 336 -15.70 -5.49 0.80
N ARG A 337 -16.72 -4.64 0.97
CA ARG A 337 -17.78 -4.48 -0.03
C ARG A 337 -18.28 -3.04 -0.12
N ASP A 338 -18.75 -2.67 -1.30
CA ASP A 338 -19.49 -1.46 -1.53
C ASP A 338 -20.99 -1.79 -1.73
N PRO A 339 -21.87 -1.42 -0.80
CA PRO A 339 -23.28 -1.76 -0.87
C PRO A 339 -23.99 -1.19 -2.10
N VAL A 340 -23.48 -0.10 -2.67
CA VAL A 340 -24.12 0.59 -3.80
C VAL A 340 -23.83 -0.12 -5.12
N SER A 341 -22.57 -0.37 -5.43
CA SER A 341 -22.17 -1.07 -6.67
C SER A 341 -22.35 -2.59 -6.56
N GLY A 342 -22.41 -3.13 -5.35
CA GLY A 342 -22.39 -4.55 -5.06
C GLY A 342 -21.01 -5.19 -5.24
N ARG A 343 -19.95 -4.40 -5.52
CA ARG A 343 -18.59 -4.96 -5.58
C ARG A 343 -18.14 -5.40 -4.21
N ARG A 344 -17.51 -6.58 -4.19
CA ARG A 344 -16.81 -7.10 -3.02
C ARG A 344 -15.39 -7.51 -3.38
N MET A 345 -14.52 -7.44 -2.39
CA MET A 345 -13.14 -7.91 -2.47
C MET A 345 -12.82 -8.69 -1.20
N GLU A 346 -12.29 -9.89 -1.37
CA GLU A 346 -11.71 -10.66 -0.28
C GLU A 346 -10.19 -10.61 -0.41
N ILE A 347 -9.47 -10.49 0.71
CA ILE A 347 -8.03 -10.65 0.77
C ILE A 347 -7.73 -11.95 1.51
N TRP A 348 -6.94 -12.80 0.87
CA TRP A 348 -6.43 -14.05 1.43
C TRP A 348 -4.90 -13.99 1.43
N THR A 349 -4.27 -14.47 2.48
CA THR A 349 -2.81 -14.35 2.61
C THR A 349 -2.18 -15.45 3.45
N THR A 350 -0.88 -15.68 3.23
CA THR A 350 -0.03 -16.49 4.10
C THR A 350 0.63 -15.66 5.21
N GLU A 351 0.51 -14.33 5.16
CA GLU A 351 1.12 -13.41 6.13
C GLU A 351 0.44 -13.50 7.52
N PRO A 352 1.19 -13.24 8.62
CA PRO A 352 0.63 -13.27 9.98
C PRO A 352 -0.26 -12.09 10.29
N CYS A 353 -0.05 -10.97 9.62
CA CYS A 353 -0.68 -9.70 9.95
C CYS A 353 -1.14 -8.94 8.70
N MET A 354 -1.86 -7.85 8.95
CA MET A 354 -2.26 -6.88 7.94
C MET A 354 -2.31 -5.48 8.55
N GLN A 355 -1.60 -4.52 7.94
CA GLN A 355 -1.75 -3.10 8.23
C GLN A 355 -2.99 -2.55 7.55
N MET A 356 -3.80 -1.79 8.30
CA MET A 356 -4.88 -0.98 7.75
C MET A 356 -4.52 0.50 7.89
N TYR A 357 -4.41 1.20 6.76
CA TYR A 357 -4.23 2.65 6.72
C TYR A 357 -5.42 3.31 6.03
N GLY A 358 -6.08 4.24 6.71
CA GLY A 358 -7.38 4.82 6.30
C GLY A 358 -7.28 6.03 5.37
N ALA A 359 -6.11 6.36 4.83
CA ALA A 359 -5.88 7.50 3.92
C ALA A 359 -6.37 8.86 4.46
N GLN A 360 -6.26 9.05 5.78
CA GLN A 360 -6.71 10.27 6.46
C GLN A 360 -5.89 11.51 6.09
N ASN A 361 -4.68 11.34 5.57
CA ASN A 361 -3.79 12.43 5.17
C ASN A 361 -3.97 12.86 3.70
N MET A 362 -4.85 12.20 2.94
CA MET A 362 -5.15 12.63 1.57
C MET A 362 -5.99 13.91 1.58
N THR A 363 -5.66 14.83 0.67
CA THR A 363 -6.34 16.13 0.56
C THR A 363 -6.93 16.34 -0.83
N ALA A 364 -7.82 17.32 -0.94
CA ALA A 364 -8.42 17.72 -2.23
C ALA A 364 -7.40 18.39 -3.19
N GLU A 365 -6.15 18.56 -2.78
CA GLU A 365 -5.08 19.06 -3.66
C GLU A 365 -4.52 17.95 -4.54
N LEU A 366 -4.67 16.67 -4.12
CA LEU A 366 -4.22 15.53 -4.87
C LEU A 366 -5.12 15.27 -6.08
N PRO A 367 -4.59 15.16 -7.31
CA PRO A 367 -5.37 14.80 -8.48
C PRO A 367 -5.82 13.34 -8.37
N ALA A 368 -7.00 13.04 -8.91
CA ALA A 368 -7.40 11.68 -9.21
C ALA A 368 -6.97 11.29 -10.63
N LYS A 369 -6.94 10.00 -10.96
CA LYS A 369 -6.66 9.53 -12.33
C LYS A 369 -7.72 10.02 -13.33
N ALA A 370 -8.96 10.15 -12.88
CA ALA A 370 -10.05 10.68 -13.71
C ALA A 370 -9.84 12.18 -13.96
N PRO A 371 -9.84 12.66 -15.23
CA PRO A 371 -9.60 14.06 -15.56
C PRO A 371 -10.51 15.02 -14.82
N GLY A 372 -9.94 16.08 -14.24
CA GLY A 372 -10.68 17.11 -13.51
C GLY A 372 -11.25 16.67 -12.17
N ARG A 373 -10.96 15.45 -11.71
CA ARG A 373 -11.35 14.95 -10.39
C ARG A 373 -10.19 15.09 -9.41
N ARG A 374 -10.54 15.12 -8.13
CA ARG A 374 -9.59 15.20 -7.02
C ARG A 374 -9.87 14.08 -6.02
N LEU A 375 -8.81 13.63 -5.33
CA LEU A 375 -8.96 12.78 -4.16
C LEU A 375 -9.53 13.61 -3.00
N CYS A 376 -9.89 12.94 -1.94
CA CYS A 376 -10.32 13.56 -0.69
C CYS A 376 -9.77 12.76 0.48
N ARG A 377 -9.87 13.29 1.67
CA ARG A 377 -9.63 12.54 2.90
C ARG A 377 -10.46 11.26 2.89
N PHE A 378 -9.85 10.14 3.24
CA PHE A 378 -10.46 8.81 3.20
C PHE A 378 -10.88 8.32 1.80
N ALA A 379 -10.25 8.82 0.73
CA ALA A 379 -10.57 8.43 -0.64
C ALA A 379 -10.36 6.94 -0.92
N GLY A 380 -9.57 6.26 -0.09
CA GLY A 380 -9.32 4.82 -0.17
C GLY A 380 -8.86 4.25 1.18
N VAL A 381 -8.68 2.95 1.23
CA VAL A 381 -8.07 2.24 2.36
C VAL A 381 -6.95 1.35 1.87
N ALA A 382 -5.75 1.45 2.48
CA ALA A 382 -4.68 0.50 2.24
C ALA A 382 -4.83 -0.69 3.21
N LEU A 383 -4.64 -1.90 2.69
CA LEU A 383 -4.78 -3.17 3.39
C LEU A 383 -3.57 -4.02 3.02
N GLU A 384 -2.51 -3.88 3.81
CA GLU A 384 -1.17 -4.37 3.51
C GLU A 384 -0.89 -5.65 4.30
N THR A 385 -0.96 -6.80 3.65
CA THR A 385 -0.61 -8.09 4.26
C THR A 385 0.90 -8.17 4.45
N GLN A 386 1.36 -8.41 5.69
CA GLN A 386 2.77 -8.27 6.07
C GLN A 386 3.09 -9.00 7.38
N HIS A 387 4.37 -9.05 7.75
CA HIS A 387 4.81 -9.32 9.12
C HIS A 387 4.59 -8.08 9.99
N TYR A 388 4.72 -8.24 11.31
CA TYR A 388 4.58 -7.12 12.24
C TYR A 388 5.57 -5.99 11.92
N PRO A 389 5.17 -4.72 12.07
CA PRO A 389 6.11 -3.61 12.08
C PRO A 389 7.15 -3.81 13.18
N ASP A 390 8.37 -3.30 12.97
CA ASP A 390 9.49 -3.32 13.92
C ASP A 390 9.93 -4.72 14.41
N SER A 391 9.56 -5.81 13.70
CA SER A 391 9.93 -7.18 14.09
C SER A 391 11.42 -7.40 14.32
N PRO A 392 12.37 -6.74 13.59
CA PRO A 392 13.78 -6.91 13.87
C PRO A 392 14.21 -6.52 15.29
N ASN A 393 13.47 -5.64 15.94
CA ASN A 393 13.68 -5.16 17.32
C ASN A 393 12.78 -5.86 18.36
N ARG A 394 11.92 -6.78 17.92
CA ARG A 394 10.90 -7.44 18.74
C ARG A 394 11.05 -8.96 18.71
N PRO A 395 11.84 -9.54 19.65
CA PRO A 395 12.06 -10.98 19.70
C PRO A 395 10.79 -11.79 20.04
N ASP A 396 9.75 -11.13 20.54
CA ASP A 396 8.43 -11.68 20.81
C ASP A 396 7.54 -11.78 19.55
N PHE A 397 7.94 -11.16 18.44
CA PHE A 397 7.24 -11.26 17.16
C PHE A 397 7.84 -12.38 16.27
N PRO A 398 7.08 -12.88 15.29
CA PRO A 398 7.63 -13.82 14.30
C PRO A 398 8.87 -13.26 13.62
N SER A 399 9.90 -14.10 13.48
CA SER A 399 11.16 -13.71 12.85
C SER A 399 10.97 -13.29 11.40
N VAL A 400 11.66 -12.23 11.02
CA VAL A 400 11.75 -11.69 9.66
C VAL A 400 13.17 -11.85 9.07
N THR A 401 14.01 -12.63 9.75
CA THR A 401 15.38 -12.91 9.30
C THR A 401 15.35 -13.89 8.13
N LEU A 402 16.06 -13.54 7.06
CA LEU A 402 16.32 -14.40 5.91
C LEU A 402 17.81 -14.73 5.87
N ARG A 403 18.15 -16.01 5.75
CA ARG A 403 19.54 -16.49 5.74
C ARG A 403 19.93 -17.07 4.39
N PRO A 404 21.23 -17.10 4.05
CA PRO A 404 21.71 -17.81 2.87
C PRO A 404 21.23 -19.26 2.84
N GLY A 405 20.75 -19.70 1.68
CA GLY A 405 20.17 -21.03 1.50
C GLY A 405 18.67 -21.12 1.82
N GLU A 406 18.10 -20.12 2.48
CA GLU A 406 16.65 -20.01 2.69
C GLU A 406 15.98 -19.24 1.56
N THR A 407 14.68 -19.45 1.40
CA THR A 407 13.85 -18.66 0.49
C THR A 407 12.67 -18.10 1.26
N PHE A 408 12.58 -16.77 1.32
CA PHE A 408 11.35 -16.09 1.74
C PHE A 408 10.26 -16.39 0.72
N ARG A 409 9.06 -16.76 1.18
CA ARG A 409 7.87 -16.95 0.36
C ARG A 409 6.65 -16.39 1.05
N SER A 410 5.87 -15.63 0.29
CA SER A 410 4.57 -15.15 0.72
C SER A 410 3.59 -15.10 -0.45
N VAL A 411 2.32 -15.25 -0.16
CA VAL A 411 1.25 -15.19 -1.16
C VAL A 411 0.11 -14.34 -0.62
N THR A 412 -0.39 -13.42 -1.46
CA THR A 412 -1.62 -12.69 -1.21
C THR A 412 -2.54 -12.78 -2.43
N GLU A 413 -3.81 -13.03 -2.21
CA GLU A 413 -4.85 -13.04 -3.24
C GLU A 413 -5.89 -11.97 -2.95
N TYR A 414 -6.21 -11.18 -3.96
CA TYR A 414 -7.34 -10.24 -3.98
C TYR A 414 -8.42 -10.84 -4.88
N ARG A 415 -9.52 -11.30 -4.27
CA ARG A 415 -10.60 -12.00 -4.95
C ARG A 415 -11.78 -11.05 -5.12
N PHE A 416 -12.04 -10.64 -6.37
CA PHE A 416 -13.12 -9.71 -6.69
C PHE A 416 -14.39 -10.45 -7.07
N GLY A 417 -15.52 -9.96 -6.57
CA GLY A 417 -16.84 -10.50 -6.85
C GLY A 417 -17.91 -9.44 -6.76
N VAL A 418 -19.15 -9.87 -6.88
CA VAL A 418 -20.34 -9.03 -6.69
C VAL A 418 -21.33 -9.75 -5.78
N ASP A 419 -21.96 -8.97 -4.88
CA ASP A 419 -23.12 -9.44 -4.16
C ASP A 419 -24.34 -9.41 -5.08
N LYS A 420 -25.11 -10.49 -5.06
CA LYS A 420 -26.33 -10.62 -5.89
C LYS A 420 -27.48 -9.81 -5.33
#